data_dc0fb8cd7af1ed3d681287e98cade701
#
_entry.id   dc0fb8cd7af1ed3d681287e98cade701
#
_cell.length_a   1.000
_cell.length_b   1.000
_cell.length_c   1.000
_cell.angle_alpha   90.00
_cell.angle_beta   90.00
_cell.angle_gamma   90.00
#
_symmetry.space_group_name_H-M   'P 1'
#
loop_
_entity.id
_entity.type
_entity.pdbx_description
1 polymer ?
#
loop_
_entity_poly.entity_id
_entity_poly.type
_entity_poly.pdbx_seq_one_letter_code
_entity_poly.pdbx_strand_id
1 'polypeptide(L)'
;MSRSLKYIWIAIFFAVLVWSGIEPKEPLTWFLEVCPALIGVGLLMATYRSFRLTPILYICLLIHCIILMVGGHYTYAEVPLFDWIRDGLGSERNNYDKVGHFVQGFVPALLAREILLRKGVVTAHSWLRFLVVSICLAFSAFYELLE
;
A
#
# COMPACT_ATOMS: atom_id res chain seq x y z
N MET A 1 -7.04 14.25 10.95
CA MET A 1 -6.43 14.88 9.76
C MET A 1 -7.12 16.21 9.50
N SER A 2 -6.36 17.30 9.30
CA SER A 2 -6.93 18.62 8.97
C SER A 2 -7.65 18.59 7.62
N ARG A 3 -8.52 19.58 7.37
CA ARG A 3 -9.26 19.66 6.10
C ARG A 3 -8.30 19.80 4.90
N SER A 4 -7.29 20.66 5.05
CA SER A 4 -6.27 20.88 4.03
C SER A 4 -5.45 19.61 3.72
N LEU A 5 -4.99 18.90 4.75
CA LEU A 5 -4.22 17.66 4.59
C LEU A 5 -5.04 16.57 3.86
N LYS A 6 -6.34 16.52 4.10
CA LYS A 6 -7.23 15.59 3.41
C LYS A 6 -7.33 15.90 1.90
N TYR A 7 -7.46 17.17 1.53
CA TYR A 7 -7.50 17.55 0.10
C TYR A 7 -6.16 17.31 -0.60
N ILE A 8 -5.04 17.58 0.08
CA ILE A 8 -3.70 17.29 -0.44
C ILE A 8 -3.54 15.78 -0.66
N TRP A 9 -3.95 14.95 0.31
CA TRP A 9 -3.92 13.48 0.21
C TRP A 9 -4.68 12.98 -1.01
N ILE A 10 -5.93 13.47 -1.18
CA ILE A 10 -6.79 13.10 -2.31
C ILE A 10 -6.16 13.55 -3.64
N ALA A 11 -5.66 14.79 -3.69
CA ALA A 11 -5.04 15.34 -4.90
C ALA A 11 -3.80 14.53 -5.31
N ILE A 12 -2.92 14.18 -4.37
CA ILE A 12 -1.74 13.35 -4.65
C ILE A 12 -2.15 11.97 -5.15
N PHE A 13 -3.11 11.32 -4.46
CA PHE A 13 -3.58 9.99 -4.86
C PHE A 13 -4.08 9.97 -6.30
N PHE A 14 -4.99 10.90 -6.65
CA PHE A 14 -5.55 10.96 -8.01
C PHE A 14 -4.52 11.41 -9.05
N ALA A 15 -3.62 12.30 -8.71
CA ALA A 15 -2.55 12.71 -9.63
C ALA A 15 -1.65 11.51 -9.99
N VAL A 16 -1.24 10.72 -9.00
CA VAL A 16 -0.42 9.53 -9.25
C VAL A 16 -1.22 8.44 -9.95
N LEU A 17 -2.50 8.24 -9.60
CA LEU A 17 -3.38 7.28 -10.27
C LEU A 17 -3.51 7.57 -11.76
N VAL A 18 -3.81 8.82 -12.12
CA VAL A 18 -3.94 9.24 -13.52
C VAL A 18 -2.61 9.09 -14.25
N TRP A 19 -1.52 9.58 -13.65
CA TRP A 19 -0.18 9.45 -14.24
C TRP A 19 0.20 7.98 -14.49
N SER A 20 0.02 7.11 -13.50
CA SER A 20 0.40 5.69 -13.63
C SER A 20 -0.43 4.91 -14.65
N GLY A 21 -1.64 5.39 -14.95
CA GLY A 21 -2.50 4.80 -15.97
C GLY A 21 -2.20 5.27 -17.41
N ILE A 22 -1.32 6.28 -17.58
CA ILE A 22 -0.91 6.76 -18.90
C ILE A 22 0.20 5.85 -19.43
N GLU A 23 -0.10 5.05 -20.46
CA GLU A 23 0.85 4.16 -21.13
C GLU A 23 1.65 3.26 -20.16
N PRO A 24 0.99 2.49 -19.25
CA PRO A 24 1.68 1.53 -18.43
C PRO A 24 2.32 0.46 -19.32
N LYS A 25 3.47 -0.08 -18.90
CA LYS A 25 4.20 -1.10 -19.66
C LYS A 25 3.34 -2.32 -19.97
N GLU A 26 2.59 -2.78 -18.96
CA GLU A 26 1.64 -3.89 -19.06
C GLU A 26 0.30 -3.49 -18.46
N PRO A 27 -0.73 -3.18 -19.25
CA PRO A 27 -2.01 -2.68 -18.75
C PRO A 27 -2.74 -3.64 -17.80
N LEU A 28 -2.61 -4.94 -18.00
CA LEU A 28 -3.23 -5.94 -17.13
C LEU A 28 -2.55 -5.97 -15.75
N THR A 29 -1.23 -6.03 -15.73
CA THR A 29 -0.42 -5.97 -14.51
C THR A 29 -0.72 -4.68 -13.76
N TRP A 30 -0.73 -3.53 -14.46
CA TRP A 30 -1.11 -2.25 -13.84
C TRP A 30 -2.49 -2.31 -13.19
N PHE A 31 -3.49 -2.87 -13.87
CA PHE A 31 -4.84 -2.97 -13.33
C PHE A 31 -4.89 -3.83 -12.06
N LEU A 32 -4.23 -4.98 -12.07
CA LEU A 32 -4.18 -5.88 -10.91
C LEU A 32 -3.50 -5.21 -9.72
N GLU A 33 -2.39 -4.50 -9.93
CA GLU A 33 -1.63 -3.80 -8.90
C GLU A 33 -2.37 -2.57 -8.34
N VAL A 34 -3.12 -1.86 -9.16
CA VAL A 34 -3.86 -0.66 -8.74
C VAL A 34 -5.21 -1.01 -8.10
N CYS A 35 -5.80 -2.14 -8.45
CA CYS A 35 -7.09 -2.58 -7.92
C CYS A 35 -7.15 -2.61 -6.38
N PRO A 36 -6.18 -3.18 -5.64
CA PRO A 36 -6.14 -3.13 -4.19
C PRO A 36 -6.11 -1.70 -3.62
N ALA A 37 -5.38 -0.79 -4.27
CA ALA A 37 -5.33 0.61 -3.86
C ALA A 37 -6.70 1.29 -4.01
N LEU A 38 -7.42 1.05 -5.11
CA LEU A 38 -8.76 1.57 -5.35
C LEU A 38 -9.77 1.01 -4.34
N ILE A 39 -9.74 -0.29 -4.07
CA ILE A 39 -10.59 -0.94 -3.06
C ILE A 39 -10.29 -0.34 -1.68
N GLY A 40 -9.00 -0.21 -1.33
CA GLY A 40 -8.57 0.38 -0.06
C GLY A 40 -9.08 1.80 0.13
N VAL A 41 -8.96 2.65 -0.88
CA VAL A 41 -9.47 4.04 -0.83
C VAL A 41 -10.99 4.06 -0.75
N GLY A 42 -11.69 3.21 -1.48
CA GLY A 42 -13.14 3.04 -1.37
C GLY A 42 -13.58 2.70 0.06
N LEU A 43 -12.90 1.75 0.70
CA LEU A 43 -13.14 1.37 2.10
C LEU A 43 -12.83 2.52 3.07
N LEU A 44 -11.72 3.24 2.86
CA LEU A 44 -11.38 4.42 3.66
C LEU A 44 -12.46 5.51 3.57
N MET A 45 -12.99 5.74 2.38
CA MET A 45 -14.07 6.71 2.18
C MET A 45 -15.36 6.25 2.87
N ALA A 46 -15.76 5.00 2.69
CA ALA A 46 -16.96 4.42 3.30
C ALA A 46 -16.90 4.44 4.84
N THR A 47 -15.73 4.17 5.41
CA THR A 47 -15.53 4.10 6.87
C THR A 47 -15.11 5.42 7.51
N TYR A 48 -14.82 6.45 6.74
CA TYR A 48 -14.27 7.72 7.26
C TYR A 48 -15.11 8.37 8.35
N ARG A 49 -16.43 8.24 8.29
CA ARG A 49 -17.35 8.82 9.29
C ARG A 49 -17.46 7.96 10.55
N SER A 50 -17.38 6.65 10.42
CA SER A 50 -17.56 5.69 11.52
C SER A 50 -16.25 5.32 12.21
N PHE A 51 -15.12 5.31 11.47
CA PHE A 51 -13.81 4.91 11.99
C PHE A 51 -12.69 5.72 11.32
N ARG A 52 -12.29 6.82 11.94
CA ARG A 52 -11.17 7.63 11.45
C ARG A 52 -9.85 7.04 11.91
N LEU A 53 -8.98 6.75 10.96
CA LEU A 53 -7.61 6.30 11.24
C LEU A 53 -6.75 7.45 11.79
N THR A 54 -5.60 7.09 12.38
CA THR A 54 -4.60 8.08 12.79
C THR A 54 -4.01 8.79 11.56
N PRO A 55 -3.59 10.07 11.69
CA PRO A 55 -3.01 10.81 10.56
C PRO A 55 -1.79 10.12 9.96
N ILE A 56 -0.94 9.50 10.80
CA ILE A 56 0.25 8.78 10.33
C ILE A 56 -0.14 7.58 9.46
N LEU A 57 -1.20 6.86 9.82
CA LEU A 57 -1.65 5.71 9.05
C LEU A 57 -2.22 6.12 7.68
N TYR A 58 -2.90 7.28 7.59
CA TYR A 58 -3.30 7.83 6.29
C TYR A 58 -2.10 8.14 5.41
N ILE A 59 -1.00 8.67 5.98
CA ILE A 59 0.24 8.93 5.23
C ILE A 59 0.86 7.61 4.75
N CYS A 60 0.98 6.62 5.64
CA CYS A 60 1.50 5.30 5.28
C CYS A 60 0.67 4.64 4.17
N LEU A 61 -0.66 4.73 4.22
CA LEU A 61 -1.55 4.21 3.19
C LEU A 61 -1.38 4.93 1.85
N LEU A 62 -1.18 6.25 1.84
CA LEU A 62 -0.88 7.00 0.62
C LEU A 62 0.44 6.54 0.00
N ILE A 63 1.49 6.42 0.81
CA ILE A 63 2.80 5.94 0.35
C ILE A 63 2.67 4.53 -0.23
N HIS A 64 1.92 3.64 0.44
CA HIS A 64 1.65 2.30 -0.06
C HIS A 64 0.94 2.33 -1.42
N CYS A 65 -0.13 3.11 -1.56
CA CYS A 65 -0.82 3.27 -2.84
C CYS A 65 0.11 3.79 -3.95
N ILE A 66 0.97 4.76 -3.64
CA ILE A 66 1.96 5.29 -4.60
C ILE A 66 2.93 4.19 -5.04
N ILE A 67 3.43 3.39 -4.10
CA ILE A 67 4.36 2.27 -4.41
C ILE A 67 3.69 1.26 -5.34
N LEU A 68 2.43 0.88 -5.08
CA LEU A 68 1.68 -0.03 -5.96
C LEU A 68 1.48 0.57 -7.36
N MET A 69 1.06 1.84 -7.45
CA MET A 69 0.81 2.52 -8.74
C MET A 69 2.09 2.68 -9.57
N VAL A 70 3.22 3.03 -8.93
CA VAL A 70 4.52 3.12 -9.60
C VAL A 70 5.01 1.74 -10.01
N GLY A 71 4.90 0.74 -9.13
CA GLY A 71 5.24 -0.65 -9.44
C GLY A 71 4.45 -1.18 -10.63
N GLY A 72 3.14 -1.01 -10.62
CA GLY A 72 2.26 -1.43 -11.72
C GLY A 72 2.59 -0.72 -13.04
N HIS A 73 2.90 0.58 -13.02
CA HIS A 73 3.28 1.32 -14.21
C HIS A 73 4.57 0.78 -14.87
N TYR A 74 5.59 0.41 -14.06
CA TYR A 74 6.92 -0.04 -14.51
C TYR A 74 7.15 -1.55 -14.36
N THR A 75 6.12 -2.34 -14.03
CA THR A 75 6.23 -3.80 -13.78
C THR A 75 7.20 -4.19 -12.66
N TYR A 76 7.37 -3.34 -11.64
CA TYR A 76 8.27 -3.50 -10.48
C TYR A 76 9.76 -3.70 -10.82
N ALA A 77 10.07 -4.44 -11.88
CA ALA A 77 11.44 -4.78 -12.25
C ALA A 77 12.20 -3.64 -12.97
N GLU A 78 11.49 -2.61 -13.43
CA GLU A 78 12.03 -1.58 -14.32
C GLU A 78 11.72 -0.16 -13.85
N VAL A 79 11.65 0.04 -12.52
CA VAL A 79 11.48 1.37 -11.94
C VAL A 79 12.77 2.17 -12.08
N PRO A 80 12.78 3.30 -12.82
CA PRO A 80 14.01 4.01 -13.22
C PRO A 80 14.88 4.45 -12.04
N LEU A 81 14.26 4.90 -10.93
CA LEU A 81 14.99 5.29 -9.72
C LEU A 81 15.80 4.12 -9.16
N PHE A 82 15.25 2.90 -9.20
CA PHE A 82 15.93 1.72 -8.68
C PHE A 82 16.93 1.13 -9.67
N ASP A 83 16.83 1.39 -10.95
CA ASP A 83 17.90 1.12 -11.92
C ASP A 83 19.11 2.01 -11.64
N TRP A 84 18.85 3.26 -11.35
CA TRP A 84 19.91 4.22 -10.93
C TRP A 84 20.64 3.76 -9.66
N ILE A 85 19.88 3.31 -8.66
CA ILE A 85 20.41 2.78 -7.39
C ILE A 85 21.20 1.48 -7.66
N ARG A 86 20.66 0.58 -8.48
CA ARG A 86 21.33 -0.65 -8.90
C ARG A 86 22.69 -0.36 -9.51
N ASP A 87 22.75 0.55 -10.49
CA ASP A 87 23.97 0.88 -11.20
C ASP A 87 24.98 1.57 -10.28
N GLY A 88 24.53 2.45 -9.38
CA GLY A 88 25.36 3.11 -8.38
C GLY A 88 25.94 2.19 -7.30
N LEU A 89 25.25 1.12 -6.95
CA LEU A 89 25.67 0.12 -5.95
C LEU A 89 26.35 -1.12 -6.57
N GLY A 90 26.42 -1.22 -7.89
CA GLY A 90 26.94 -2.41 -8.59
C GLY A 90 26.09 -3.66 -8.36
N SER A 91 24.80 -3.51 -8.12
CA SER A 91 23.87 -4.62 -7.91
C SER A 91 23.39 -5.18 -9.26
N GLU A 92 23.13 -6.49 -9.32
CA GLU A 92 22.69 -7.15 -10.56
C GLU A 92 21.19 -6.95 -10.84
N ARG A 93 20.39 -6.54 -9.83
CA ARG A 93 18.93 -6.53 -9.90
C ARG A 93 18.32 -5.22 -9.39
N ASN A 94 17.26 -4.76 -10.04
CA ASN A 94 16.36 -3.75 -9.52
C ASN A 94 15.57 -4.35 -8.32
N ASN A 95 15.68 -3.70 -7.16
CA ASN A 95 15.12 -4.20 -5.91
C ASN A 95 13.82 -3.48 -5.50
N TYR A 96 13.12 -2.83 -6.42
CA TYR A 96 11.87 -2.13 -6.12
C TYR A 96 10.78 -3.11 -5.65
N ASP A 97 10.73 -4.31 -6.19
CA ASP A 97 9.85 -5.39 -5.76
C ASP A 97 9.96 -5.67 -4.25
N LYS A 98 11.17 -5.69 -3.71
CA LYS A 98 11.39 -5.90 -2.27
C LYS A 98 10.80 -4.78 -1.43
N VAL A 99 10.84 -3.53 -1.92
CA VAL A 99 10.17 -2.41 -1.25
C VAL A 99 8.66 -2.58 -1.29
N GLY A 100 8.12 -3.00 -2.43
CA GLY A 100 6.69 -3.34 -2.57
C GLY A 100 6.25 -4.38 -1.55
N HIS A 101 6.92 -5.53 -1.50
CA HIS A 101 6.62 -6.60 -0.55
C HIS A 101 6.78 -6.19 0.91
N PHE A 102 7.82 -5.40 1.24
CA PHE A 102 7.97 -4.88 2.60
C PHE A 102 6.79 -3.98 3.01
N VAL A 103 6.41 -3.03 2.16
CA VAL A 103 5.33 -2.10 2.44
C VAL A 103 3.98 -2.81 2.45
N GLN A 104 3.79 -3.80 1.60
CA GLN A 104 2.60 -4.67 1.54
C GLN A 104 2.40 -5.49 2.83
N GLY A 105 3.47 -5.83 3.53
CA GLY A 105 3.39 -6.41 4.88
C GLY A 105 3.22 -5.36 5.97
N PHE A 106 4.01 -4.29 5.92
CA PHE A 106 4.13 -3.29 6.99
C PHE A 106 2.86 -2.43 7.16
N VAL A 107 2.33 -1.88 6.07
CA VAL A 107 1.20 -0.94 6.15
C VAL A 107 -0.11 -1.65 6.55
N PRO A 108 -0.48 -2.81 5.98
CA PRO A 108 -1.60 -3.59 6.48
C PRO A 108 -1.45 -4.04 7.93
N ALA A 109 -0.21 -4.33 8.38
CA ALA A 109 0.02 -4.66 9.80
C ALA A 109 -0.30 -3.49 10.73
N LEU A 110 0.09 -2.26 10.36
CA LEU A 110 -0.28 -1.05 11.11
C LEU A 110 -1.79 -0.85 11.11
N LEU A 111 -2.45 -1.06 9.98
CA LEU A 111 -3.90 -0.93 9.84
C LEU A 111 -4.64 -1.96 10.70
N ALA A 112 -4.27 -3.23 10.61
CA ALA A 112 -4.85 -4.31 11.40
C ALA A 112 -4.65 -4.04 12.90
N ARG A 113 -3.44 -3.64 13.30
CA ARG A 113 -3.12 -3.29 14.69
C ARG A 113 -4.01 -2.14 15.21
N GLU A 114 -4.16 -1.05 14.44
CA GLU A 114 -4.99 0.08 14.84
C GLU A 114 -6.46 -0.33 14.99
N ILE A 115 -6.99 -1.12 14.05
CA ILE A 115 -8.38 -1.59 14.10
C ILE A 115 -8.59 -2.49 15.31
N LEU A 116 -7.76 -3.52 15.51
CA LEU A 116 -7.90 -4.48 16.61
C LEU A 116 -7.86 -3.80 17.99
N LEU A 117 -6.94 -2.86 18.18
CA LEU A 117 -6.80 -2.12 19.44
C LEU A 117 -7.99 -1.17 19.67
N ARG A 118 -8.32 -0.34 18.69
CA ARG A 118 -9.34 0.70 18.87
C ARG A 118 -10.77 0.15 18.89
N LYS A 119 -11.00 -1.02 18.33
CA LYS A 119 -12.28 -1.73 18.43
C LYS A 119 -12.36 -2.60 19.69
N GLY A 120 -11.28 -2.70 20.47
CA GLY A 120 -11.24 -3.53 21.68
C GLY A 120 -11.37 -5.03 21.41
N VAL A 121 -11.06 -5.47 20.18
CA VAL A 121 -11.15 -6.88 19.79
C VAL A 121 -10.16 -7.73 20.57
N VAL A 122 -8.99 -7.15 20.90
CA VAL A 122 -7.91 -7.84 21.61
C VAL A 122 -7.35 -6.95 22.69
N THR A 123 -7.28 -7.50 23.91
CA THR A 123 -6.71 -6.82 25.09
C THR A 123 -5.30 -7.31 25.42
N ALA A 124 -4.99 -8.59 25.13
CA ALA A 124 -3.69 -9.17 25.43
C ALA A 124 -2.66 -8.90 24.29
N HIS A 125 -1.52 -8.32 24.65
CA HIS A 125 -0.47 -7.95 23.69
C HIS A 125 0.12 -9.13 22.90
N SER A 126 0.15 -10.33 23.48
CA SER A 126 0.61 -11.55 22.80
C SER A 126 -0.31 -11.95 21.67
N TRP A 127 -1.62 -11.94 21.90
CA TRP A 127 -2.62 -12.23 20.90
C TRP A 127 -2.68 -11.17 19.81
N LEU A 128 -2.47 -9.90 20.17
CA LEU A 128 -2.43 -8.83 19.19
C LEU A 128 -1.36 -9.05 18.12
N ARG A 129 -0.13 -9.39 18.54
CA ARG A 129 0.97 -9.66 17.60
C ARG A 129 0.66 -10.85 16.70
N PHE A 130 0.19 -11.95 17.29
CA PHE A 130 -0.20 -13.15 16.55
C PHE A 130 -1.27 -12.85 15.50
N LEU A 131 -2.36 -12.18 15.89
CA LEU A 131 -3.46 -11.86 14.97
C LEU A 131 -3.03 -10.89 13.87
N VAL A 132 -2.24 -9.87 14.17
CA VAL A 132 -1.73 -8.94 13.14
C VAL A 132 -0.91 -9.70 12.09
N VAL A 133 0.02 -10.55 12.51
CA VAL A 133 0.83 -11.35 11.60
C VAL A 133 -0.05 -12.32 10.78
N SER A 134 -0.99 -13.01 11.43
CA SER A 134 -1.90 -13.96 10.77
C SER A 134 -2.78 -13.26 9.73
N ILE A 135 -3.31 -12.07 10.03
CA ILE A 135 -4.12 -11.27 9.09
C ILE A 135 -3.27 -10.87 7.89
N CYS A 136 -2.06 -10.37 8.11
CA CYS A 136 -1.18 -9.96 7.01
C CYS A 136 -0.80 -11.14 6.12
N LEU A 137 -0.45 -12.28 6.71
CA LEU A 137 -0.14 -13.50 5.96
C LEU A 137 -1.35 -14.00 5.17
N ALA A 138 -2.56 -13.95 5.75
CA ALA A 138 -3.77 -14.36 5.06
C ALA A 138 -4.07 -13.47 3.84
N PHE A 139 -3.91 -12.15 3.99
CA PHE A 139 -4.09 -11.22 2.86
C PHE A 139 -3.01 -11.41 1.78
N SER A 140 -1.74 -11.56 2.18
CA SER A 140 -0.64 -11.81 1.25
C SER A 140 -0.85 -13.12 0.48
N ALA A 141 -1.17 -14.21 1.16
CA ALA A 141 -1.45 -15.50 0.53
C ALA A 141 -2.68 -15.44 -0.40
N PHE A 142 -3.72 -14.71 -0.01
CA PHE A 142 -4.90 -14.52 -0.86
C PHE A 142 -4.56 -13.74 -2.12
N TYR A 143 -3.73 -12.71 -2.01
CA TYR A 143 -3.30 -11.91 -3.15
C TYR A 143 -2.44 -12.73 -4.12
N GLU A 144 -1.50 -13.52 -3.61
CA GLU A 144 -0.67 -14.43 -4.40
C GLU A 144 -1.48 -15.48 -5.17
N LEU A 145 -2.64 -15.88 -4.63
CA LEU A 145 -3.54 -16.83 -5.33
C LEU A 145 -4.35 -16.16 -6.46
N LEU A 146 -4.40 -14.83 -6.50
CA LEU A 146 -5.10 -14.08 -7.55
C LEU A 146 -4.19 -13.68 -8.71
N GLU A 147 -2.87 -13.65 -8.50
CA GLU A 147 -1.84 -13.45 -9.52
C GLU A 147 -1.56 -14.73 -10.29
#